data_c2af39545a00531a822f97d50a4451ef
#
_entry.id   c2af39545a00531a822f97d50a4451ef
#
_cell.length_a   1.000
_cell.length_b   1.000
_cell.length_c   1.000
_cell.angle_alpha   90.00
_cell.angle_beta   90.00
_cell.angle_gamma   90.00
#
_symmetry.space_group_name_H-M   'P 1'
#
loop_
_entity.id
_entity.type
_entity.pdbx_description
1 polymer ?
#
loop_
_entity_poly.entity_id
_entity_poly.type
_entity_poly.pdbx_seq_one_letter_code
_entity_poly.pdbx_strand_id
1 'polypeptide(L)'
;PSRLVGSEMCIRDRYLIIPMKVNYIGKISEENLPAIFVPYFLESVHAGFPSPASDYIESPIDLNKHLIKNGAATFLVRAQGQSMVGSGITDQAVLIVDRSIKPSHNSIVVATIDGEFVCKRLKLKPRMCLMPDNPEYPPIFINHGQELEIVGTVTAAINKF
;
A
#
# COMPACT_ATOMS: atom_id res chain seq x y z
N PRO A 1 14.80 -41.82 -37.55
CA PRO A 1 15.35 -40.91 -36.59
C PRO A 1 14.25 -39.97 -36.09
N SER A 2 13.64 -40.35 -35.02
CA SER A 2 12.62 -39.60 -34.34
C SER A 2 13.26 -38.55 -33.48
N ARG A 3 12.99 -37.30 -33.73
CA ARG A 3 13.32 -36.20 -32.82
C ARG A 3 12.23 -36.08 -31.81
N LEU A 4 12.57 -36.42 -30.59
CA LEU A 4 11.86 -35.99 -29.41
C LEU A 4 12.11 -34.48 -29.23
N VAL A 5 11.13 -33.68 -29.63
CA VAL A 5 11.07 -32.29 -29.22
C VAL A 5 10.56 -32.29 -27.79
N GLY A 6 11.45 -32.07 -26.84
CA GLY A 6 11.12 -31.86 -25.46
C GLY A 6 10.21 -30.65 -25.38
N SER A 7 9.03 -30.84 -24.86
CA SER A 7 8.14 -29.78 -24.46
C SER A 7 8.75 -29.08 -23.24
N GLU A 8 9.55 -28.07 -23.47
CA GLU A 8 9.74 -27.01 -22.51
C GLU A 8 8.42 -26.25 -22.41
N MET A 9 7.50 -26.86 -21.70
CA MET A 9 6.30 -26.18 -21.27
C MET A 9 6.75 -25.11 -20.28
N CYS A 10 6.90 -23.91 -20.80
CA CYS A 10 7.24 -22.73 -20.04
C CYS A 10 6.37 -22.63 -18.80
N ILE A 11 6.99 -22.74 -17.65
CA ILE A 11 6.42 -22.45 -16.32
C ILE A 11 5.94 -20.98 -16.24
N ARG A 12 6.13 -20.24 -17.32
CA ARG A 12 5.77 -18.82 -17.47
C ARG A 12 4.27 -18.56 -17.52
N ASP A 13 3.45 -19.53 -17.86
CA ASP A 13 2.02 -19.31 -18.14
C ASP A 13 1.09 -19.64 -16.97
N ARG A 14 1.62 -20.04 -15.81
CA ARG A 14 0.79 -20.42 -14.65
C ARG A 14 0.60 -19.36 -13.60
N TYR A 15 1.28 -18.24 -13.69
CA TYR A 15 1.13 -17.15 -12.71
C TYR A 15 0.93 -15.82 -13.42
N LEU A 16 -0.24 -15.66 -14.02
CA LEU A 16 -0.80 -14.32 -14.24
C LEU A 16 -1.19 -13.74 -12.87
N ILE A 17 -0.18 -13.57 -12.02
CA ILE A 17 -0.34 -12.82 -10.79
C ILE A 17 -0.34 -11.37 -11.22
N ILE A 18 -1.54 -10.83 -11.40
CA ILE A 18 -1.72 -9.40 -11.69
C ILE A 18 -1.11 -8.64 -10.52
N PRO A 19 0.04 -7.97 -10.68
CA PRO A 19 0.60 -7.15 -9.61
C PRO A 19 -0.44 -6.11 -9.23
N MET A 20 -0.52 -5.79 -7.93
CA MET A 20 -1.40 -4.73 -7.46
C MET A 20 -1.04 -3.45 -8.22
N LYS A 21 -1.89 -3.02 -9.16
CA LYS A 21 -1.71 -1.78 -9.89
C LYS A 21 -2.12 -0.60 -9.01
N VAL A 22 -1.39 0.48 -9.15
CA VAL A 22 -1.64 1.71 -8.42
C VAL A 22 -2.01 2.79 -9.42
N ASN A 23 -3.22 3.32 -9.32
CA ASN A 23 -3.65 4.44 -10.15
C ASN A 23 -3.49 5.74 -9.38
N TYR A 24 -2.74 6.68 -9.95
CA TYR A 24 -2.59 8.02 -9.40
C TYR A 24 -3.93 8.76 -9.43
N ILE A 25 -4.37 9.28 -8.27
CA ILE A 25 -5.64 10.00 -8.14
C ILE A 25 -5.42 11.54 -8.20
N GLY A 26 -4.28 12.04 -7.71
CA GLY A 26 -3.97 13.47 -7.72
C GLY A 26 -3.05 13.88 -6.57
N LYS A 27 -2.60 15.12 -6.64
CA LYS A 27 -1.94 15.80 -5.52
C LYS A 27 -2.98 16.47 -4.64
N ILE A 28 -2.68 16.57 -3.36
CA ILE A 28 -3.45 17.40 -2.44
C ILE A 28 -3.16 18.85 -2.79
N SER A 29 -4.18 19.62 -3.17
CA SER A 29 -4.05 21.07 -3.31
C SER A 29 -4.06 21.70 -1.91
N GLU A 30 -3.16 22.63 -1.65
CA GLU A 30 -3.14 23.42 -0.41
C GLU A 30 -4.22 24.52 -0.39
N GLU A 31 -5.24 24.43 -1.24
CA GLU A 31 -6.37 25.34 -1.17
C GLU A 31 -7.01 25.23 0.20
N ASN A 32 -7.30 26.38 0.81
CA ASN A 32 -7.91 26.55 2.13
C ASN A 32 -9.31 25.91 2.20
N LEU A 33 -9.35 24.58 2.19
CA LEU A 33 -10.56 23.87 2.53
C LEU A 33 -10.79 24.02 4.04
N PRO A 34 -12.02 24.35 4.46
CA PRO A 34 -12.32 24.46 5.89
C PRO A 34 -12.01 23.13 6.57
N ALA A 35 -11.34 23.21 7.72
CA ALA A 35 -11.06 22.03 8.54
C ALA A 35 -12.39 21.40 8.97
N ILE A 36 -12.53 20.09 8.74
CA ILE A 36 -13.68 19.32 9.22
C ILE A 36 -13.25 18.58 10.47
N PHE A 37 -13.78 19.01 11.61
CA PHE A 37 -13.54 18.36 12.89
C PHE A 37 -14.55 17.25 13.13
N VAL A 38 -14.06 16.06 13.43
CA VAL A 38 -14.87 14.89 13.72
C VAL A 38 -14.65 14.48 15.19
N PRO A 39 -15.73 14.20 15.96
CA PRO A 39 -15.57 13.67 17.32
C PRO A 39 -14.71 12.40 17.32
N TYR A 40 -13.77 12.34 18.24
CA TYR A 40 -12.89 11.19 18.43
C TYR A 40 -13.14 10.60 19.81
N PHE A 41 -13.46 9.32 19.86
CA PHE A 41 -13.69 8.59 21.11
C PHE A 41 -12.38 7.90 21.53
N LEU A 42 -12.00 8.12 22.79
CA LEU A 42 -10.78 7.52 23.38
C LEU A 42 -10.85 6.02 23.52
N GLU A 43 -12.04 5.51 23.82
CA GLU A 43 -12.21 4.09 24.06
C GLU A 43 -12.21 3.30 22.75
N SER A 44 -11.44 2.22 22.78
CA SER A 44 -11.38 1.28 21.66
C SER A 44 -12.68 0.48 21.56
N VAL A 45 -13.28 0.45 20.38
CA VAL A 45 -14.38 -0.47 20.08
C VAL A 45 -13.80 -1.88 19.94
N HIS A 46 -14.19 -2.78 20.83
CA HIS A 46 -13.78 -4.18 20.72
C HIS A 46 -14.57 -4.88 19.62
N ALA A 47 -13.85 -5.39 18.62
CA ALA A 47 -14.47 -6.09 17.50
C ALA A 47 -15.01 -7.51 17.84
N GLY A 48 -14.78 -8.00 19.07
CA GLY A 48 -15.21 -9.31 19.51
C GLY A 48 -16.38 -9.26 20.52
N PHE A 49 -16.14 -8.79 21.71
CA PHE A 49 -17.15 -8.74 22.79
C PHE A 49 -17.58 -7.31 23.07
N PRO A 50 -18.87 -7.10 23.46
CA PRO A 50 -19.33 -5.78 23.86
C PRO A 50 -18.58 -5.30 25.10
N SER A 51 -18.12 -4.05 25.06
CA SER A 51 -17.59 -3.33 26.22
C SER A 51 -18.57 -2.24 26.63
N PRO A 52 -18.70 -1.91 27.94
CA PRO A 52 -19.53 -0.78 28.37
C PRO A 52 -19.03 0.49 27.66
N ALA A 53 -19.93 1.19 26.98
CA ALA A 53 -19.62 2.47 26.39
C ALA A 53 -19.49 3.51 27.54
N SER A 54 -18.29 4.02 27.75
CA SER A 54 -18.09 5.20 28.58
C SER A 54 -18.09 6.44 27.70
N ASP A 55 -18.78 7.49 28.16
CA ASP A 55 -19.04 8.72 27.40
C ASP A 55 -17.82 9.68 27.32
N TYR A 56 -16.63 9.14 27.11
CA TYR A 56 -15.44 9.98 26.97
C TYR A 56 -15.17 10.35 25.52
N ILE A 57 -15.63 11.54 25.14
CA ILE A 57 -15.27 12.19 23.88
C ILE A 57 -14.00 13.01 24.15
N GLU A 58 -12.90 12.67 23.49
CA GLU A 58 -11.75 13.57 23.40
C GLU A 58 -11.99 14.71 22.42
N SER A 59 -11.06 15.62 22.38
CA SER A 59 -11.10 16.76 21.47
C SER A 59 -11.33 16.32 20.02
N PRO A 60 -12.23 16.98 19.29
CA PRO A 60 -12.47 16.65 17.90
C PRO A 60 -11.17 16.75 17.09
N ILE A 61 -10.94 15.78 16.21
CA ILE A 61 -9.75 15.74 15.36
C ILE A 61 -10.05 16.24 13.94
N ASP A 62 -9.08 16.92 13.37
CA ASP A 62 -9.02 17.22 11.95
C ASP A 62 -8.39 16.02 11.22
N LEU A 63 -9.19 15.26 10.49
CA LEU A 63 -8.73 14.06 9.78
C LEU A 63 -7.62 14.38 8.78
N ASN A 64 -7.64 15.55 8.15
CA ASN A 64 -6.59 15.92 7.20
C ASN A 64 -5.25 16.04 7.93
N LYS A 65 -5.20 16.76 9.05
CA LYS A 65 -3.99 16.89 9.87
C LYS A 65 -3.56 15.58 10.52
N HIS A 66 -4.51 14.71 10.83
CA HIS A 66 -4.22 13.41 11.42
C HIS A 66 -3.53 12.48 10.43
N LEU A 67 -4.02 12.43 9.20
CA LEU A 67 -3.55 11.51 8.16
C LEU A 67 -2.41 12.06 7.31
N ILE A 68 -2.35 13.38 7.11
CA ILE A 68 -1.42 14.05 6.19
C ILE A 68 -0.46 14.91 7.00
N LYS A 69 0.81 14.48 7.08
CA LYS A 69 1.84 15.23 7.81
C LYS A 69 2.54 16.28 6.95
N ASN A 70 2.67 16.03 5.66
CA ASN A 70 3.30 16.91 4.70
C ASN A 70 2.46 16.97 3.41
N GLY A 71 1.55 17.94 3.33
CA GLY A 71 0.64 18.08 2.18
C GLY A 71 1.37 18.24 0.86
N ALA A 72 2.47 18.99 0.84
CA ALA A 72 3.25 19.24 -0.39
C ALA A 72 3.92 17.97 -0.95
N ALA A 73 4.26 17.02 -0.09
CA ALA A 73 4.88 15.75 -0.48
C ALA A 73 3.90 14.57 -0.55
N THR A 74 2.65 14.77 -0.14
CA THR A 74 1.63 13.71 -0.07
C THR A 74 0.79 13.67 -1.34
N PHE A 75 0.51 12.48 -1.81
CA PHE A 75 -0.39 12.23 -2.92
C PHE A 75 -1.25 10.98 -2.65
N LEU A 76 -2.34 10.85 -3.40
CA LEU A 76 -3.27 9.75 -3.26
C LEU A 76 -3.17 8.82 -4.46
N VAL A 77 -3.22 7.53 -4.20
CA VAL A 77 -3.29 6.49 -5.22
C VAL A 77 -4.36 5.47 -4.88
N ARG A 78 -4.93 4.85 -5.89
CA ARG A 78 -5.88 3.75 -5.73
C ARG A 78 -5.16 2.43 -5.89
N ALA A 79 -5.31 1.55 -4.91
CA ALA A 79 -4.82 0.19 -4.97
C ALA A 79 -5.72 -0.68 -5.84
N GLN A 80 -5.13 -1.61 -6.60
CA GLN A 80 -5.84 -2.64 -7.34
C GLN A 80 -5.25 -4.01 -7.05
N GLY A 81 -6.11 -4.99 -6.78
CA GLY A 81 -5.71 -6.35 -6.47
C GLY A 81 -5.59 -6.63 -4.97
N GLN A 82 -5.16 -7.83 -4.64
CA GLN A 82 -5.25 -8.39 -3.28
C GLN A 82 -3.89 -8.71 -2.66
N SER A 83 -2.78 -8.30 -3.27
CA SER A 83 -1.45 -8.69 -2.81
C SER A 83 -1.02 -8.10 -1.47
N MET A 84 -1.78 -7.14 -0.92
CA MET A 84 -1.48 -6.46 0.34
C MET A 84 -2.62 -6.56 1.38
N VAL A 85 -3.53 -7.52 1.22
CA VAL A 85 -4.68 -7.68 2.13
C VAL A 85 -4.26 -8.00 3.56
N GLY A 86 -3.14 -8.69 3.76
CA GLY A 86 -2.57 -8.96 5.08
C GLY A 86 -2.13 -7.71 5.85
N SER A 87 -1.94 -6.58 5.16
CA SER A 87 -1.71 -5.26 5.74
C SER A 87 -2.98 -4.41 5.84
N GLY A 88 -4.15 -4.97 5.57
CA GLY A 88 -5.40 -4.23 5.55
C GLY A 88 -5.60 -3.33 4.33
N ILE A 89 -4.83 -3.52 3.25
CA ILE A 89 -5.02 -2.83 1.98
C ILE A 89 -5.82 -3.73 1.07
N THR A 90 -7.10 -3.40 0.90
CA THR A 90 -8.02 -4.14 0.04
C THR A 90 -8.01 -3.60 -1.39
N ASP A 91 -8.62 -4.35 -2.30
CA ASP A 91 -8.84 -3.84 -3.65
C ASP A 91 -9.64 -2.53 -3.62
N GLN A 92 -9.30 -1.56 -4.47
CA GLN A 92 -9.87 -0.21 -4.54
C GLN A 92 -9.60 0.69 -3.32
N ALA A 93 -8.81 0.27 -2.34
CA ALA A 93 -8.40 1.15 -1.24
C ALA A 93 -7.70 2.40 -1.75
N VAL A 94 -7.92 3.53 -1.09
CA VAL A 94 -7.18 4.78 -1.35
C VAL A 94 -5.99 4.83 -0.41
N LEU A 95 -4.78 4.88 -0.97
CA LEU A 95 -3.54 4.97 -0.21
C LEU A 95 -3.09 6.42 -0.11
N ILE A 96 -2.67 6.82 1.09
CA ILE A 96 -2.01 8.09 1.35
C ILE A 96 -0.51 7.82 1.31
N VAL A 97 0.18 8.47 0.38
CA VAL A 97 1.60 8.22 0.09
C VAL A 97 2.40 9.50 0.27
N ASP A 98 3.42 9.44 1.10
CA ASP A 98 4.31 10.57 1.39
C ASP A 98 5.70 10.32 0.78
N ARG A 99 6.15 11.24 -0.08
CA ARG A 99 7.47 11.20 -0.74
C ARG A 99 8.59 11.68 0.16
N SER A 100 8.28 12.46 1.20
CA SER A 100 9.29 13.01 2.10
C SER A 100 9.81 11.98 3.11
N ILE A 101 9.07 10.90 3.31
CA ILE A 101 9.45 9.85 4.24
C ILE A 101 10.40 8.87 3.57
N LYS A 102 11.64 8.82 4.06
CA LYS A 102 12.60 7.81 3.61
C LYS A 102 12.15 6.43 4.09
N PRO A 103 11.92 5.47 3.17
CA PRO A 103 11.45 4.15 3.55
C PRO A 103 12.52 3.38 4.33
N SER A 104 12.08 2.62 5.31
CA SER A 104 12.88 1.73 6.12
C SER A 104 12.54 0.26 5.83
N HIS A 105 13.26 -0.65 6.45
CA HIS A 105 12.91 -2.08 6.41
C HIS A 105 11.49 -2.29 6.96
N ASN A 106 10.66 -3.02 6.24
CA ASN A 106 9.24 -3.26 6.49
C ASN A 106 8.28 -2.11 6.15
N SER A 107 8.73 -0.97 5.67
CA SER A 107 7.82 0.06 5.15
C SER A 107 6.98 -0.47 4.00
N ILE A 108 5.71 -0.10 3.96
CA ILE A 108 4.88 -0.29 2.77
C ILE A 108 5.18 0.86 1.83
N VAL A 109 5.51 0.56 0.60
CA VAL A 109 5.93 1.55 -0.39
C VAL A 109 5.13 1.44 -1.69
N VAL A 110 4.97 2.57 -2.34
CA VAL A 110 4.64 2.62 -3.76
C VAL A 110 5.95 2.77 -4.50
N ALA A 111 6.20 1.87 -5.43
CA ALA A 111 7.41 1.84 -6.23
C ALA A 111 7.08 1.63 -7.70
N THR A 112 8.03 1.95 -8.58
CA THR A 112 7.99 1.52 -9.98
C THR A 112 9.08 0.48 -10.22
N ILE A 113 8.72 -0.53 -11.00
CA ILE A 113 9.66 -1.52 -11.53
C ILE A 113 9.50 -1.50 -13.04
N ASP A 114 10.56 -1.14 -13.75
CA ASP A 114 10.55 -1.00 -15.21
C ASP A 114 9.37 -0.13 -15.73
N GLY A 115 9.02 0.92 -14.94
CA GLY A 115 7.93 1.86 -15.23
C GLY A 115 6.54 1.42 -14.77
N GLU A 116 6.37 0.23 -14.23
CA GLU A 116 5.08 -0.23 -13.68
C GLU A 116 4.96 0.02 -12.18
N PHE A 117 3.85 0.64 -11.77
CA PHE A 117 3.56 0.92 -10.36
C PHE A 117 3.18 -0.35 -9.60
N VAL A 118 3.78 -0.51 -8.42
CA VAL A 118 3.45 -1.57 -7.47
C VAL A 118 3.34 -1.02 -6.05
N CYS A 119 2.49 -1.65 -5.22
CA CYS A 119 2.44 -1.41 -3.78
C CYS A 119 2.86 -2.70 -3.07
N LYS A 120 3.93 -2.64 -2.29
CA LYS A 120 4.52 -3.81 -1.60
C LYS A 120 5.20 -3.38 -0.30
N ARG A 121 5.53 -4.37 0.53
CA ARG A 121 6.39 -4.19 1.70
C ARG A 121 7.85 -4.27 1.29
N LEU A 122 8.61 -3.23 1.60
CA LEU A 122 10.05 -3.18 1.32
C LEU A 122 10.81 -4.02 2.35
N LYS A 123 11.52 -5.02 1.89
CA LYS A 123 12.51 -5.77 2.68
C LYS A 123 13.90 -5.37 2.22
N LEU A 124 14.73 -4.91 3.16
CA LEU A 124 16.12 -4.52 2.89
C LEU A 124 17.09 -5.63 3.26
N LYS A 125 16.70 -6.52 4.17
CA LYS A 125 17.56 -7.61 4.68
C LYS A 125 16.77 -8.92 4.68
N PRO A 126 17.44 -10.06 4.48
CA PRO A 126 18.86 -10.25 4.13
C PRO A 126 19.19 -9.82 2.71
N ARG A 127 18.22 -9.86 1.80
CA ARG A 127 18.29 -9.39 0.41
C ARG A 127 17.14 -8.45 0.13
N MET A 128 17.42 -7.38 -0.61
CA MET A 128 16.38 -6.43 -0.98
C MET A 128 15.34 -7.07 -1.91
N CYS A 129 14.08 -6.97 -1.51
CA CYS A 129 12.94 -7.40 -2.31
C CYS A 129 11.68 -6.61 -1.93
N LEU A 130 10.69 -6.66 -2.80
CA LEU A 130 9.35 -6.17 -2.57
C LEU A 130 8.44 -7.35 -2.23
N MET A 131 8.02 -7.41 -0.97
CA MET A 131 7.26 -8.51 -0.40
C MET A 131 5.76 -8.21 -0.44
N PRO A 132 4.92 -9.09 -1.00
CA PRO A 132 3.47 -9.00 -0.81
C PRO A 132 3.11 -9.39 0.63
N ASP A 133 2.02 -8.82 1.14
CA ASP A 133 1.39 -9.25 2.40
C ASP A 133 0.15 -10.10 2.11
N ASN A 134 0.30 -11.02 1.20
CA ASN A 134 -0.64 -12.09 0.86
C ASN A 134 0.19 -13.30 0.41
N PRO A 135 0.08 -14.46 1.08
CA PRO A 135 0.88 -15.65 0.75
C PRO A 135 0.62 -16.24 -0.63
N GLU A 136 -0.48 -15.89 -1.28
CA GLU A 136 -0.78 -16.31 -2.65
C GLU A 136 0.11 -15.64 -3.71
N TYR A 137 0.84 -14.59 -3.33
CA TYR A 137 1.67 -13.81 -4.23
C TYR A 137 3.16 -14.00 -3.92
N PRO A 138 4.01 -14.20 -4.94
CA PRO A 138 5.45 -14.35 -4.70
C PRO A 138 6.12 -12.99 -4.42
N PRO A 139 7.25 -13.02 -3.69
CA PRO A 139 8.13 -11.85 -3.56
C PRO A 139 8.71 -11.43 -4.91
N ILE A 140 8.93 -10.13 -5.07
CA ILE A 140 9.59 -9.56 -6.25
C ILE A 140 11.03 -9.24 -5.87
N PHE A 141 11.98 -10.00 -6.40
CA PHE A 141 13.41 -9.73 -6.27
C PHE A 141 13.86 -8.87 -7.45
N ILE A 142 14.62 -7.83 -7.15
CA ILE A 142 15.13 -6.95 -8.18
C ILE A 142 16.37 -7.60 -8.81
N ASN A 143 16.31 -7.86 -10.09
CA ASN A 143 17.38 -8.48 -10.87
C ASN A 143 18.30 -7.42 -11.50
N HIS A 144 19.52 -7.84 -11.90
CA HIS A 144 20.42 -6.96 -12.64
C HIS A 144 19.74 -6.43 -13.92
N GLY A 145 19.77 -5.11 -14.09
CA GLY A 145 19.19 -4.42 -15.25
C GLY A 145 17.73 -4.00 -15.08
N GLN A 146 17.08 -4.34 -13.97
CA GLN A 146 15.77 -3.80 -13.63
C GLN A 146 15.91 -2.46 -12.88
N GLU A 147 15.09 -1.49 -13.27
CA GLU A 147 15.02 -0.21 -12.58
C GLU A 147 13.94 -0.24 -11.51
N LEU A 148 14.36 -0.11 -10.25
CA LEU A 148 13.48 0.09 -9.11
C LEU A 148 13.58 1.53 -8.64
N GLU A 149 12.46 2.24 -8.64
CA GLU A 149 12.33 3.55 -8.02
C GLU A 149 11.26 3.50 -6.93
N ILE A 150 11.58 3.97 -5.73
CA ILE A 150 10.61 4.12 -4.66
C ILE A 150 9.98 5.51 -4.78
N VAL A 151 8.70 5.54 -5.12
CA VAL A 151 7.94 6.76 -5.35
C VAL A 151 7.52 7.42 -4.04
N GLY A 152 7.24 6.63 -3.01
CA GLY A 152 6.90 7.13 -1.68
C GLY A 152 6.51 6.03 -0.70
N THR A 153 6.39 6.43 0.56
CA THR A 153 6.01 5.55 1.67
C THR A 153 4.51 5.67 1.93
N VAL A 154 3.81 4.54 2.01
CA VAL A 154 2.40 4.51 2.36
C VAL A 154 2.26 4.77 3.86
N THR A 155 1.52 5.81 4.22
CA THR A 155 1.28 6.21 5.62
C THR A 155 -0.06 5.76 6.14
N ALA A 156 -1.06 5.66 5.27
CA ALA A 156 -2.40 5.19 5.62
C ALA A 156 -3.11 4.58 4.40
N ALA A 157 -4.11 3.76 4.67
CA ALA A 157 -5.03 3.23 3.67
C ALA A 157 -6.48 3.48 4.11
N ILE A 158 -7.31 3.88 3.17
CA ILE A 158 -8.74 4.12 3.39
C ILE A 158 -9.50 3.06 2.60
N ASN A 159 -10.12 2.14 3.31
CA ASN A 159 -11.03 1.16 2.75
C ASN A 159 -12.47 1.67 2.87
N LYS A 160 -13.29 1.39 1.86
CA LYS A 160 -14.74 1.62 1.89
C LYS A 160 -15.44 0.26 1.94
N PHE A 161 -16.47 0.18 2.72
CA PHE A 161 -17.31 -1.03 2.88
C PHE A 161 -18.66 -0.84 2.23
#